data_bca453e36939c7e83c9d75a2fdcf3668
#
_entry.id   bca453e36939c7e83c9d75a2fdcf3668
#
_cell.length_a   1.000
_cell.length_b   1.000
_cell.length_c   1.000
_cell.angle_alpha   90.00
_cell.angle_beta   90.00
_cell.angle_gamma   90.00
#
_symmetry.space_group_name_H-M   'P 1'
#
loop_
_entity.id
_entity.type
_entity.pdbx_description
1 polymer ?
#
loop_
_entity_poly.entity_id
_entity_poly.type
_entity_poly.pdbx_seq_one_letter_code
_entity_poly.pdbx_strand_id
1 'polypeptide(L)'
;MMSKVALVTVSDDRSGRKNGKYSETQDRIRSIFEQNRNFGITDLFFWKWEDILNTSFYEENKKMLDHMDPAMNGRCYKPFVIKEALEKLGDGDFLIYNDVSPEWWPMDLYSIDPSVYNLEIILNLCIKNGGILTAD
;
A
#
# COMPACT_ATOMS: atom_id res chain seq x y z
N MET A 1 2.17 9.32 -23.45
CA MET A 1 2.80 8.80 -22.21
C MET A 1 1.82 7.96 -21.45
N MET A 2 2.24 6.79 -21.03
CA MET A 2 1.41 5.92 -20.19
C MET A 2 1.36 6.47 -18.77
N SER A 3 0.17 6.46 -18.17
CA SER A 3 -0.01 6.84 -16.77
C SER A 3 0.78 5.91 -15.86
N LYS A 4 1.32 6.45 -14.78
CA LYS A 4 1.86 5.64 -13.70
C LYS A 4 0.71 5.06 -12.89
N VAL A 5 0.90 3.85 -12.41
CA VAL A 5 0.02 3.20 -11.45
C VAL A 5 0.88 2.76 -10.28
N ALA A 6 0.81 3.49 -9.19
CA ALA A 6 1.60 3.22 -8.01
C ALA A 6 0.83 2.42 -6.98
N LEU A 7 1.52 1.52 -6.29
CA LEU A 7 1.00 0.81 -5.13
C LEU A 7 1.73 1.31 -3.89
N VAL A 8 0.99 1.81 -2.92
CA VAL A 8 1.54 2.22 -1.63
C VAL A 8 1.07 1.26 -0.54
N THR A 9 2.00 0.80 0.27
CA THR A 9 1.74 -0.03 1.45
C THR A 9 2.61 0.45 2.61
N VAL A 10 2.19 0.13 3.82
CA VAL A 10 2.98 0.35 5.02
C VAL A 10 2.94 -0.89 5.89
N SER A 11 4.09 -1.31 6.39
CA SER A 11 4.20 -2.43 7.31
C SER A 11 4.71 -1.96 8.67
N ASP A 12 4.03 -2.38 9.73
CA ASP A 12 4.36 -2.08 11.10
C ASP A 12 4.31 -3.38 11.93
N ASP A 13 5.49 -3.90 12.25
CA ASP A 13 5.63 -5.17 12.97
C ASP A 13 5.54 -5.03 14.50
N ARG A 14 5.34 -3.82 15.02
CA ARG A 14 5.31 -3.58 16.48
C ARG A 14 4.19 -4.32 17.19
N SER A 15 3.11 -4.61 16.48
CA SER A 15 1.89 -5.19 17.07
C SER A 15 1.95 -6.69 17.34
N GLY A 16 3.03 -7.38 16.99
CA GLY A 16 3.26 -8.78 17.33
C GLY A 16 2.14 -9.74 16.92
N ARG A 17 2.01 -10.05 15.65
CA ARG A 17 1.01 -11.03 15.21
C ARG A 17 1.50 -12.47 15.32
N LYS A 18 0.55 -13.37 15.62
CA LYS A 18 0.81 -14.81 15.71
C LYS A 18 1.12 -15.48 14.37
N ASN A 19 0.70 -14.89 13.26
CA ASN A 19 0.71 -15.53 11.93
C ASN A 19 1.72 -14.90 10.94
N GLY A 20 2.82 -14.37 11.44
CA GLY A 20 3.87 -13.77 10.61
C GLY A 20 3.89 -12.25 10.69
N LYS A 21 4.96 -11.68 10.17
CA LYS A 21 5.19 -10.24 10.21
C LYS A 21 4.62 -9.56 8.97
N TYR A 22 4.11 -8.36 9.14
CA TYR A 22 3.65 -7.52 8.03
C TYR A 22 4.79 -7.23 7.03
N SER A 23 5.99 -6.99 7.53
CA SER A 23 7.15 -6.75 6.69
C SER A 23 7.49 -7.92 5.78
N GLU A 24 7.34 -9.16 6.27
CA GLU A 24 7.57 -10.36 5.46
C GLU A 24 6.55 -10.49 4.33
N THR A 25 5.29 -10.17 4.59
CA THR A 25 4.25 -10.15 3.56
C THR A 25 4.53 -9.07 2.53
N GLN A 26 4.92 -7.89 2.98
CA GLN A 26 5.29 -6.78 2.09
C GLN A 26 6.48 -7.16 1.19
N ASP A 27 7.50 -7.81 1.74
CA ASP A 27 8.66 -8.25 0.97
C ASP A 27 8.29 -9.31 -0.08
N ARG A 28 7.37 -10.22 0.23
CA ARG A 28 6.85 -11.18 -0.75
C ARG A 28 6.08 -10.50 -1.88
N ILE A 29 5.26 -9.51 -1.54
CA ILE A 29 4.53 -8.72 -2.54
C ILE A 29 5.53 -8.00 -3.46
N ARG A 30 6.55 -7.37 -2.89
CA ARG A 30 7.62 -6.73 -3.68
C ARG A 30 8.27 -7.71 -4.64
N SER A 31 8.63 -8.89 -4.17
CA SER A 31 9.26 -9.93 -5.01
C SER A 31 8.38 -10.34 -6.19
N ILE A 32 7.08 -10.47 -5.97
CA ILE A 32 6.12 -10.82 -7.02
C ILE A 32 6.11 -9.75 -8.12
N PHE A 33 6.05 -8.48 -7.75
CA PHE A 33 6.04 -7.39 -8.72
C PHE A 33 7.39 -7.23 -9.44
N GLU A 34 8.50 -7.48 -8.77
CA GLU A 34 9.84 -7.41 -9.35
C GLU A 34 10.15 -8.58 -10.31
N GLN A 35 9.45 -9.70 -10.19
CA GLN A 35 9.60 -10.87 -11.05
C GLN A 35 8.80 -10.79 -12.36
N ASN A 36 8.56 -9.60 -12.89
CA ASN A 36 7.80 -9.35 -14.13
C ASN A 36 6.31 -9.71 -14.05
N ARG A 37 5.76 -9.80 -12.86
CA ARG A 37 4.32 -9.98 -12.63
C ARG A 37 3.71 -8.72 -12.07
N ASN A 38 4.01 -7.60 -12.69
CA ASN A 38 3.61 -6.29 -12.18
C ASN A 38 2.12 -5.99 -12.34
N PHE A 39 1.38 -6.76 -13.12
CA PHE A 39 -0.07 -6.59 -13.33
C PHE A 39 -0.48 -5.16 -13.71
N GLY A 40 0.42 -4.40 -14.34
CA GLY A 40 0.20 -3.00 -14.69
C GLY A 40 0.64 -1.99 -13.62
N ILE A 41 1.13 -2.44 -12.48
CA ILE A 41 1.71 -1.56 -11.47
C ILE A 41 3.10 -1.11 -11.93
N THR A 42 3.35 0.19 -11.92
CA THR A 42 4.60 0.78 -12.41
C THR A 42 5.57 1.19 -11.31
N ASP A 43 5.05 1.51 -10.13
CA ASP A 43 5.84 2.04 -9.02
C ASP A 43 5.38 1.42 -7.71
N LEU A 44 6.35 1.11 -6.84
CA LEU A 44 6.08 0.56 -5.51
C LEU A 44 6.58 1.55 -4.46
N PHE A 45 5.69 2.07 -3.63
CA PHE A 45 6.01 2.92 -2.50
C PHE A 45 5.75 2.14 -1.21
N PHE A 46 6.70 1.29 -0.87
CA PHE A 46 6.58 0.37 0.26
C PHE A 46 7.32 0.94 1.47
N TRP A 47 6.53 1.30 2.48
CA TRP A 47 7.02 1.86 3.73
C TRP A 47 7.08 0.79 4.80
N LYS A 48 8.15 0.80 5.58
CA LYS A 48 8.27 0.06 6.84
C LYS A 48 8.19 1.04 7.99
N TRP A 49 7.91 0.55 9.18
CA TRP A 49 7.89 1.42 10.37
C TRP A 49 9.21 2.18 10.53
N GLU A 50 10.33 1.53 10.26
CA GLU A 50 11.65 2.15 10.31
C GLU A 50 11.80 3.35 9.38
N ASP A 51 11.13 3.34 8.24
CA ASP A 51 11.11 4.47 7.30
C ASP A 51 10.34 5.65 7.88
N ILE A 52 9.25 5.38 8.59
CA ILE A 52 8.43 6.42 9.23
C ILE A 52 9.21 7.13 10.34
N LEU A 53 10.03 6.39 11.10
CA LEU A 53 10.88 6.95 12.16
C LEU A 53 11.83 8.04 11.65
N ASN A 54 12.20 8.02 10.37
CA ASN A 54 13.13 8.96 9.76
C ASN A 54 12.45 10.16 9.10
N THR A 55 11.21 10.44 9.47
CA THR A 55 10.42 11.53 8.87
C THR A 55 10.15 12.65 9.89
N SER A 56 9.96 13.87 9.38
CA SER A 56 9.48 14.99 10.21
C SER A 56 8.06 14.72 10.75
N PHE A 57 7.25 13.97 10.02
CA PHE A 57 5.94 13.54 10.48
C PHE A 57 6.05 12.76 11.79
N TYR A 58 7.02 11.84 11.91
CA TYR A 58 7.26 11.11 13.14
C TYR A 58 7.66 12.05 14.28
N GLU A 59 8.59 12.95 14.03
CA GLU A 59 9.04 13.89 15.06
C GLU A 59 7.91 14.78 15.59
N GLU A 60 7.03 15.24 14.70
CA GLU A 60 5.89 16.08 15.08
C GLU A 60 4.78 15.31 15.80
N ASN A 61 4.69 14.00 15.59
CA ASN A 61 3.62 13.15 16.10
C ASN A 61 4.11 11.99 16.97
N LYS A 62 5.33 12.09 17.45
CA LYS A 62 6.04 11.03 18.17
C LYS A 62 5.22 10.43 19.31
N LYS A 63 4.61 11.28 20.12
CA LYS A 63 3.86 10.85 21.31
C LYS A 63 2.67 9.96 20.95
N MET A 64 2.00 10.26 19.84
CA MET A 64 0.90 9.45 19.32
C MET A 64 1.40 8.19 18.62
N LEU A 65 2.44 8.33 17.79
CA LEU A 65 2.95 7.22 16.98
C LEU A 65 3.70 6.17 17.79
N ASP A 66 4.31 6.54 18.92
CA ASP A 66 4.99 5.59 19.81
C ASP A 66 4.02 4.74 20.64
N HIS A 67 2.73 5.06 20.61
CA HIS A 67 1.74 4.25 21.29
C HIS A 67 1.64 2.86 20.65
N MET A 68 1.65 1.83 21.51
CA MET A 68 1.67 0.44 21.06
C MET A 68 0.28 -0.14 20.73
N ASP A 69 -0.77 0.65 20.79
CA ASP A 69 -2.11 0.19 20.41
C ASP A 69 -2.25 0.15 18.88
N PRO A 70 -2.28 -1.03 18.26
CA PRO A 70 -2.37 -1.14 16.79
C PRO A 70 -3.64 -0.52 16.21
N ALA A 71 -4.72 -0.49 16.99
CA ALA A 71 -5.97 0.12 16.55
C ALA A 71 -5.87 1.65 16.45
N MET A 72 -5.05 2.24 17.31
CA MET A 72 -4.82 3.70 17.31
C MET A 72 -3.72 4.09 16.32
N ASN A 73 -2.61 3.35 16.32
CA ASN A 73 -1.41 3.70 15.56
C ASN A 73 -1.49 3.37 14.08
N GLY A 74 -2.05 2.21 13.73
CA GLY A 74 -2.08 1.74 12.37
C GLY A 74 -2.90 2.61 11.42
N ARG A 75 -3.73 3.51 11.95
CA ARG A 75 -4.56 4.40 11.16
C ARG A 75 -3.97 5.80 10.99
N CYS A 76 -3.07 6.19 11.86
CA CYS A 76 -2.58 7.57 11.90
C CYS A 76 -1.54 7.88 10.82
N TYR A 77 -0.73 6.91 10.44
CA TYR A 77 0.32 7.11 9.43
C TYR A 77 -0.12 6.76 7.99
N LYS A 78 -1.26 6.09 7.81
CA LYS A 78 -1.76 5.77 6.46
C LYS A 78 -1.99 7.01 5.60
N PRO A 79 -2.68 8.06 6.09
CA PRO A 79 -2.84 9.29 5.31
C PRO A 79 -1.50 9.94 4.95
N PHE A 80 -0.50 9.85 5.82
CA PHE A 80 0.82 10.40 5.57
C PHE A 80 1.51 9.70 4.39
N VAL A 81 1.54 8.36 4.38
CA VAL A 81 2.18 7.62 3.28
C VAL A 81 1.43 7.78 1.96
N ILE A 82 0.12 7.90 2.01
CA ILE A 82 -0.71 8.18 0.84
C ILE A 82 -0.38 9.56 0.27
N LYS A 83 -0.31 10.57 1.12
CA LYS A 83 0.05 11.95 0.72
C LYS A 83 1.44 11.98 0.09
N GLU A 84 2.43 11.35 0.72
CA GLU A 84 3.80 11.29 0.20
C GLU A 84 3.86 10.63 -1.19
N ALA A 85 3.07 9.57 -1.39
CA ALA A 85 2.96 8.91 -2.68
C ALA A 85 2.31 9.80 -3.73
N LEU A 86 1.21 10.48 -3.39
CA LEU A 86 0.52 11.40 -4.30
C LEU A 86 1.42 12.55 -4.75
N GLU A 87 2.27 13.06 -3.88
CA GLU A 87 3.21 14.13 -4.22
C GLU A 87 4.27 13.71 -5.25
N LYS A 88 4.50 12.42 -5.41
CA LYS A 88 5.42 11.86 -6.42
C LYS A 88 4.74 11.54 -7.74
N LEU A 89 3.43 11.66 -7.81
CA LEU A 89 2.65 11.36 -8.99
C LEU A 89 2.18 12.65 -9.66
N GLY A 90 1.88 12.56 -10.95
CA GLY A 90 1.36 13.66 -11.75
C GLY A 90 -0.11 13.48 -12.08
N ASP A 91 -0.66 14.47 -12.77
CA ASP A 91 -2.03 14.41 -13.25
C ASP A 91 -2.22 13.22 -14.19
N GLY A 92 -3.31 12.48 -14.00
CA GLY A 92 -3.61 11.28 -14.77
C GLY A 92 -2.94 10.01 -14.27
N ASP A 93 -2.07 10.10 -13.28
CA ASP A 93 -1.51 8.93 -12.60
C ASP A 93 -2.51 8.36 -11.59
N PHE A 94 -2.31 7.11 -11.20
CA PHE A 94 -3.17 6.41 -10.24
C PHE A 94 -2.38 5.97 -9.03
N LEU A 95 -3.02 6.03 -7.87
CA LEU A 95 -2.48 5.50 -6.63
C LEU A 95 -3.44 4.45 -6.06
N ILE A 96 -2.90 3.28 -5.77
CA ILE A 96 -3.60 2.23 -5.05
C ILE A 96 -2.99 2.13 -3.66
N TYR A 97 -3.81 2.29 -2.63
CA TYR A 97 -3.42 1.95 -1.27
C TYR A 97 -4.01 0.60 -0.90
N ASN A 98 -3.19 -0.26 -0.33
CA ASN A 98 -3.65 -1.53 0.19
C ASN A 98 -2.94 -1.87 1.50
N ASP A 99 -3.70 -2.41 2.45
CA ASP A 99 -3.14 -2.90 3.70
C ASP A 99 -2.32 -4.17 3.46
N VAL A 100 -1.22 -4.29 4.18
CA VAL A 100 -0.38 -5.48 4.15
C VAL A 100 -0.78 -6.36 5.33
N SER A 101 -1.53 -7.41 5.06
CA SER A 101 -1.90 -8.40 6.06
C SER A 101 -1.62 -9.80 5.52
N PRO A 102 -0.95 -10.68 6.29
CA PRO A 102 -0.72 -12.06 5.86
C PRO A 102 -2.00 -12.83 5.53
N GLU A 103 -3.12 -12.40 6.09
CA GLU A 103 -4.43 -13.02 5.91
C GLU A 103 -5.15 -12.52 4.66
N TRP A 104 -4.88 -11.28 4.24
CA TRP A 104 -5.58 -10.58 3.16
C TRP A 104 -4.85 -10.62 1.83
N TRP A 105 -3.59 -11.00 1.86
CA TRP A 105 -2.80 -11.22 0.66
C TRP A 105 -2.57 -12.71 0.51
N PRO A 106 -3.58 -13.49 0.15
CA PRO A 106 -3.33 -14.86 -0.23
C PRO A 106 -2.36 -14.82 -1.40
N MET A 107 -1.33 -15.62 -1.33
CA MET A 107 -0.34 -15.76 -2.41
C MET A 107 -1.02 -16.09 -3.74
N ASP A 108 -2.23 -16.58 -3.66
CA ASP A 108 -3.08 -16.95 -4.78
C ASP A 108 -3.73 -15.75 -5.49
N LEU A 109 -3.73 -14.54 -4.90
CA LEU A 109 -4.25 -13.35 -5.57
C LEU A 109 -3.52 -13.07 -6.90
N TYR A 110 -2.27 -13.48 -6.99
CA TYR A 110 -1.45 -13.30 -8.17
C TYR A 110 -1.46 -14.50 -9.12
N SER A 111 -2.07 -15.59 -8.69
CA SER A 111 -2.43 -16.73 -9.54
C SER A 111 -3.89 -16.65 -10.01
N ILE A 112 -4.62 -15.62 -9.59
CA ILE A 112 -5.99 -15.42 -10.01
C ILE A 112 -6.05 -15.19 -11.51
N ASP A 113 -6.99 -15.88 -12.13
CA ASP A 113 -7.42 -15.70 -13.50
C ASP A 113 -7.52 -14.21 -13.84
N PRO A 114 -6.81 -13.71 -14.86
CA PRO A 114 -6.90 -12.32 -15.29
C PRO A 114 -8.33 -11.84 -15.60
N SER A 115 -9.27 -12.77 -15.80
CA SER A 115 -10.70 -12.44 -15.97
C SER A 115 -11.34 -11.92 -14.68
N VAL A 116 -10.75 -12.21 -13.50
CA VAL A 116 -11.26 -11.78 -12.21
C VAL A 116 -10.55 -10.51 -11.72
N TYR A 117 -9.28 -10.36 -12.04
CA TYR A 117 -8.52 -9.15 -11.72
C TYR A 117 -8.13 -8.44 -13.01
N ASN A 118 -8.85 -7.40 -13.33
CA ASN A 118 -8.54 -6.54 -14.47
C ASN A 118 -8.30 -5.12 -13.97
N LEU A 119 -7.03 -4.74 -13.90
CA LEU A 119 -6.62 -3.41 -13.45
C LEU A 119 -7.28 -2.30 -14.29
N GLU A 120 -7.39 -2.50 -15.61
CA GLU A 120 -8.01 -1.52 -16.50
C GLU A 120 -9.47 -1.24 -16.13
N ILE A 121 -10.23 -2.28 -15.80
CA ILE A 121 -11.61 -2.11 -15.31
C ILE A 121 -11.64 -1.31 -14.02
N ILE A 122 -10.74 -1.61 -13.08
CA ILE A 122 -10.66 -0.90 -11.79
C ILE A 122 -10.33 0.59 -12.00
N LEU A 123 -9.36 0.89 -12.85
CA LEU A 123 -8.98 2.26 -13.15
C LEU A 123 -10.11 3.04 -13.84
N ASN A 124 -10.82 2.40 -14.77
CA ASN A 124 -11.96 3.01 -15.44
C ASN A 124 -13.12 3.29 -14.48
N LEU A 125 -13.37 2.39 -13.53
CA LEU A 125 -14.36 2.62 -12.46
C LEU A 125 -13.95 3.78 -11.57
N CYS A 126 -12.67 3.90 -11.24
CA CYS A 126 -12.14 5.03 -10.48
C CYS A 126 -12.41 6.36 -11.19
N ILE A 127 -12.12 6.44 -12.47
CA ILE A 127 -12.39 7.62 -13.30
C ILE A 127 -13.89 7.96 -13.30
N LYS A 128 -14.74 6.95 -13.51
CA LYS A 128 -16.21 7.12 -13.50
C LYS A 128 -16.74 7.65 -12.18
N ASN A 129 -16.11 7.29 -11.07
CA ASN A 129 -16.52 7.71 -9.72
C ASN A 129 -15.86 9.02 -9.27
N GLY A 130 -15.35 9.83 -10.19
CA GLY A 130 -14.77 11.13 -9.87
C GLY A 130 -13.34 11.06 -9.32
N GLY A 131 -12.65 9.95 -9.56
CA GLY A 131 -11.24 9.78 -9.23
C GLY A 131 -10.96 9.05 -7.92
N ILE A 132 -11.99 8.61 -7.20
CA ILE A 132 -11.82 7.84 -5.95
C ILE A 132 -12.66 6.58 -6.02
N LEU A 133 -12.03 5.45 -5.72
CA LEU A 133 -12.69 4.16 -5.61
C LEU A 133 -12.25 3.50 -4.29
N THR A 134 -13.22 3.10 -3.48
CA THR A 134 -12.96 2.34 -2.25
C THR A 134 -13.57 0.95 -2.38
N ALA A 135 -12.87 -0.05 -1.85
CA ALA A 135 -13.40 -1.40 -1.72
C ALA A 135 -13.82 -1.63 -0.26
N ASP A 136 -15.03 -2.09 -0.05
CA ASP A 136 -15.54 -2.51 1.25
C ASP A 136 -15.17 -3.97 1.55
#